data_055ce77726bd9967d8f1cf9e0f42efb1
#
_entry.id   055ce77726bd9967d8f1cf9e0f42efb1
#
_cell.length_a   1.000
_cell.length_b   1.000
_cell.length_c   1.000
_cell.angle_alpha   90.00
_cell.angle_beta   90.00
_cell.angle_gamma   90.00
#
_symmetry.space_group_name_H-M   'P 1'
#
loop_
_entity.id
_entity.type
_entity.pdbx_description
1 polymer ?
#
loop_
_entity_poly.entity_id
_entity_poly.type
_entity_poly.pdbx_seq_one_letter_code
_entity_poly.pdbx_strand_id
1 'polypeptide(L)'
;MKKRQIPHTYVIIFYIILFCAALTWIIPGGQYTENISPDGERTVVYESVESVPQTWEVLSAFYKGFVDKADIIVFILIIGGAFWIVNDSKAFDIGTVSFLRKARKMENNPILHKIGIDNFLLTAIMLLFSIFGAVFGMSEETIAFCLVLVPMAISMGYDSITGVCMVFIAAGLGFAGAILNPFTIGIAQGLAGIPLFSGIEYRIVCWCIINVVGFTWILRYAAKVKKNPQLSPVYEDDQYWRDLHNTHSLEIVYRTPKAAWVSFILLAIILAVFSVYYPQTSLEIGNSVIEGLPLIPILSVAFIISSIFTLRKTVHLYILNLLFFTIFFLITGVMGYGWYIMEIATLFFALGIAAGNRQWTRSE
;
A
#
# COMPACT_ATOMS: atom_id res chain seq x y z
N MET A 1 16.89 32.97 15.60
CA MET A 1 16.91 31.66 16.31
C MET A 1 17.49 30.62 15.34
N LYS A 2 18.59 29.92 15.68
CA LYS A 2 19.08 28.81 14.83
C LYS A 2 18.01 27.75 14.76
N LYS A 3 17.43 27.49 13.58
CA LYS A 3 16.53 26.33 13.36
C LYS A 3 17.30 25.06 13.77
N ARG A 4 16.85 24.36 14.81
CA ARG A 4 17.39 23.04 15.16
C ARG A 4 17.09 22.12 13.97
N GLN A 5 18.11 21.72 13.25
CA GLN A 5 17.99 20.72 12.20
C GLN A 5 17.83 19.34 12.85
N ILE A 6 16.86 18.57 12.38
CA ILE A 6 16.68 17.18 12.81
C ILE A 6 17.90 16.39 12.30
N PRO A 7 18.56 15.58 13.14
CA PRO A 7 19.69 14.76 12.72
C PRO A 7 19.28 13.79 11.57
N HIS A 8 20.25 13.39 10.77
CA HIS A 8 20.04 12.40 9.71
C HIS A 8 19.51 11.07 10.32
N THR A 9 18.63 10.39 9.61
CA THR A 9 17.96 9.15 10.06
C THR A 9 18.93 8.10 10.62
N TYR A 10 20.09 7.90 9.97
CA TYR A 10 21.12 6.97 10.46
C TYR A 10 21.67 7.36 11.84
N VAL A 11 21.80 8.64 12.10
CA VAL A 11 22.26 9.15 13.41
C VAL A 11 21.21 8.89 14.48
N ILE A 12 19.94 9.06 14.15
CA ILE A 12 18.81 8.77 15.05
C ILE A 12 18.79 7.27 15.39
N ILE A 13 18.89 6.41 14.39
CA ILE A 13 18.92 4.94 14.57
C ILE A 13 20.11 4.56 15.45
N PHE A 14 21.29 5.12 15.19
CA PHE A 14 22.48 4.84 16.00
C PHE A 14 22.30 5.25 17.48
N TYR A 15 21.70 6.42 17.74
CA TYR A 15 21.38 6.82 19.11
C TYR A 15 20.35 5.89 19.78
N ILE A 16 19.37 5.39 19.04
CA ILE A 16 18.41 4.41 19.56
C ILE A 16 19.13 3.11 19.93
N ILE A 17 20.04 2.62 19.08
CA ILE A 17 20.84 1.41 19.35
C ILE A 17 21.69 1.62 20.62
N LEU A 18 22.37 2.76 20.74
CA LEU A 18 23.15 3.09 21.94
C LEU A 18 22.28 3.15 23.20
N PHE A 19 21.11 3.76 23.10
CA PHE A 19 20.17 3.83 24.22
C PHE A 19 19.69 2.44 24.63
N CYS A 20 19.29 1.59 23.66
CA CYS A 20 18.91 0.21 23.94
C CYS A 20 20.06 -0.59 24.58
N ALA A 21 21.29 -0.43 24.05
CA ALA A 21 22.47 -1.07 24.64
C ALA A 21 22.72 -0.63 26.09
N ALA A 22 22.59 0.67 26.40
CA ALA A 22 22.69 1.17 27.76
C ALA A 22 21.61 0.58 28.70
N LEU A 23 20.40 0.36 28.19
CA LEU A 23 19.33 -0.27 28.96
C LEU A 23 19.66 -1.72 29.34
N THR A 24 20.43 -2.47 28.55
CA THR A 24 20.83 -3.85 28.87
C THR A 24 21.74 -3.96 30.12
N TRP A 25 22.32 -2.85 30.56
CA TRP A 25 23.10 -2.78 31.81
C TRP A 25 22.25 -2.54 33.03
N ILE A 26 21.02 -2.08 32.85
CA ILE A 26 20.11 -1.67 33.94
C ILE A 26 18.95 -2.66 34.07
N ILE A 27 18.41 -3.14 32.95
CA ILE A 27 17.24 -4.01 32.91
C ILE A 27 17.71 -5.47 33.04
N PRO A 28 17.17 -6.26 33.97
CA PRO A 28 17.49 -7.68 34.12
C PRO A 28 17.04 -8.45 32.87
N GLY A 29 17.83 -9.45 32.49
CA GLY A 29 17.52 -10.34 31.38
C GLY A 29 16.29 -11.21 31.68
N GLY A 30 15.46 -11.43 30.66
CA GLY A 30 14.30 -12.31 30.75
C GLY A 30 13.91 -12.84 29.40
N GLN A 31 13.33 -14.01 29.36
CA GLN A 31 12.77 -14.61 28.15
C GLN A 31 11.40 -15.21 28.43
N TYR A 32 10.59 -15.27 27.37
CA TYR A 32 9.32 -15.98 27.43
C TYR A 32 9.50 -17.37 26.85
N THR A 33 9.16 -18.40 27.65
CA THR A 33 9.19 -19.80 27.22
C THR A 33 7.76 -20.29 27.02
N GLU A 34 7.51 -20.97 25.91
CA GLU A 34 6.23 -21.62 25.66
C GLU A 34 6.25 -23.03 26.28
N ASN A 35 5.41 -23.27 27.27
CA ASN A 35 5.15 -24.58 27.80
C ASN A 35 3.86 -25.12 27.19
N ILE A 36 3.98 -26.25 26.48
CA ILE A 36 2.81 -26.99 25.97
C ILE A 36 2.45 -28.05 27.00
N SER A 37 1.31 -27.86 27.68
CA SER A 37 0.74 -28.86 28.58
C SER A 37 0.37 -30.14 27.83
N PRO A 38 0.35 -31.32 28.49
CA PRO A 38 -0.11 -32.57 27.87
C PRO A 38 -1.51 -32.49 27.27
N ASP A 39 -2.34 -31.57 27.70
CA ASP A 39 -3.70 -31.30 27.21
C ASP A 39 -3.73 -30.33 26.00
N GLY A 40 -2.55 -29.94 25.45
CA GLY A 40 -2.46 -29.05 24.30
C GLY A 40 -2.60 -27.56 24.59
N GLU A 41 -2.76 -27.16 25.84
CA GLU A 41 -2.79 -25.74 26.21
C GLU A 41 -1.37 -25.15 26.17
N ARG A 42 -1.22 -24.05 25.42
CA ARG A 42 0.02 -23.26 25.37
C ARG A 42 0.00 -22.21 26.46
N THR A 43 0.90 -22.33 27.41
CA THR A 43 1.12 -21.32 28.45
C THR A 43 2.47 -20.65 28.21
N VAL A 44 2.47 -19.31 28.19
CA VAL A 44 3.69 -18.52 28.07
C VAL A 44 4.13 -18.12 29.47
N VAL A 45 5.31 -18.58 29.87
CA VAL A 45 5.88 -18.27 31.19
C VAL A 45 7.10 -17.38 31.01
N TYR A 46 7.17 -16.34 31.84
CA TYR A 46 8.36 -15.48 31.92
C TYR A 46 9.41 -16.10 32.81
N GLU A 47 10.61 -16.31 32.27
CA GLU A 47 11.76 -16.79 33.02
C GLU A 47 12.85 -15.74 33.06
N SER A 48 13.41 -15.50 34.23
CA SER A 48 14.57 -14.62 34.38
C SER A 48 15.81 -15.35 33.90
N VAL A 49 16.56 -14.72 33.01
CA VAL A 49 17.82 -15.24 32.49
C VAL A 49 18.98 -14.31 32.86
N GLU A 50 20.20 -14.81 32.79
CA GLU A 50 21.39 -13.99 33.05
C GLU A 50 21.44 -12.80 32.10
N SER A 51 21.62 -11.59 32.63
CA SER A 51 21.75 -10.39 31.83
C SER A 51 23.09 -10.39 31.06
N VAL A 52 23.04 -10.17 29.77
CA VAL A 52 24.23 -10.01 28.91
C VAL A 52 24.32 -8.53 28.48
N PRO A 53 25.05 -7.69 29.24
CA PRO A 53 25.21 -6.28 28.89
C PRO A 53 25.91 -6.11 27.53
N GLN A 54 25.28 -5.36 26.62
CA GLN A 54 25.79 -5.17 25.28
C GLN A 54 26.93 -4.14 25.27
N THR A 55 28.01 -4.45 24.54
CA THR A 55 29.21 -3.60 24.38
C THR A 55 29.57 -3.40 22.91
N TRP A 56 30.53 -4.17 22.40
CA TRP A 56 30.97 -4.10 20.99
C TRP A 56 29.93 -4.57 19.99
N GLU A 57 28.94 -5.30 20.43
CA GLU A 57 27.85 -5.78 19.58
C GLU A 57 26.97 -4.65 19.03
N VAL A 58 27.00 -3.46 19.66
CA VAL A 58 26.38 -2.23 19.13
C VAL A 58 26.83 -1.95 17.70
N LEU A 59 28.12 -2.17 17.38
CA LEU A 59 28.65 -1.95 16.03
C LEU A 59 28.13 -2.98 15.02
N SER A 60 27.88 -4.22 15.47
CA SER A 60 27.32 -5.28 14.63
C SER A 60 25.78 -5.27 14.57
N ALA A 61 25.11 -4.54 15.46
CA ALA A 61 23.67 -4.54 15.59
C ALA A 61 22.95 -4.14 14.29
N PHE A 62 23.51 -3.17 13.57
CA PHE A 62 22.95 -2.74 12.29
C PHE A 62 23.00 -3.87 11.24
N TYR A 63 24.13 -4.57 11.12
CA TYR A 63 24.30 -5.70 10.22
C TYR A 63 23.41 -6.88 10.62
N LYS A 64 23.43 -7.25 11.92
CA LYS A 64 22.59 -8.34 12.44
C LYS A 64 21.10 -8.06 12.22
N GLY A 65 20.64 -6.83 12.51
CA GLY A 65 19.26 -6.42 12.29
C GLY A 65 18.86 -6.45 10.80
N PHE A 66 19.77 -6.08 9.90
CA PHE A 66 19.53 -6.17 8.46
C PHE A 66 19.36 -7.63 8.01
N VAL A 67 20.24 -8.53 8.48
CA VAL A 67 20.18 -9.97 8.14
C VAL A 67 18.94 -10.62 8.76
N ASP A 68 18.61 -10.29 10.01
CA ASP A 68 17.45 -10.83 10.73
C ASP A 68 16.10 -10.42 10.09
N LYS A 69 16.07 -9.24 9.48
CA LYS A 69 14.86 -8.71 8.80
C LYS A 69 15.02 -8.64 7.27
N ALA A 70 15.92 -9.47 6.71
CA ALA A 70 16.20 -9.47 5.28
C ALA A 70 14.96 -9.78 4.43
N ASP A 71 14.06 -10.63 4.91
CA ASP A 71 12.79 -10.96 4.27
C ASP A 71 11.91 -9.72 4.09
N ILE A 72 11.74 -8.91 5.14
CA ILE A 72 10.97 -7.66 5.11
C ILE A 72 11.65 -6.63 4.21
N ILE A 73 12.99 -6.50 4.31
CA ILE A 73 13.76 -5.55 3.51
C ILE A 73 13.66 -5.88 2.02
N VAL A 74 13.85 -7.14 1.64
CA VAL A 74 13.73 -7.59 0.25
C VAL A 74 12.29 -7.40 -0.26
N PHE A 75 11.29 -7.70 0.55
CA PHE A 75 9.89 -7.44 0.26
C PHE A 75 9.63 -5.98 -0.09
N ILE A 76 10.08 -5.05 0.75
CA ILE A 76 9.91 -3.61 0.51
C ILE A 76 10.64 -3.17 -0.76
N LEU A 77 11.86 -3.67 -1.01
CA LEU A 77 12.64 -3.35 -2.20
C LEU A 77 11.94 -3.84 -3.49
N ILE A 78 11.39 -5.05 -3.49
CA ILE A 78 10.67 -5.61 -4.65
C ILE A 78 9.41 -4.79 -4.93
N ILE A 79 8.60 -4.50 -3.91
CA ILE A 79 7.37 -3.72 -4.06
C ILE A 79 7.71 -2.30 -4.50
N GLY A 80 8.66 -1.64 -3.84
CA GLY A 80 9.10 -0.30 -4.21
C GLY A 80 9.62 -0.24 -5.65
N GLY A 81 10.40 -1.23 -6.06
CA GLY A 81 10.89 -1.37 -7.44
C GLY A 81 9.77 -1.55 -8.46
N ALA A 82 8.77 -2.41 -8.15
CA ALA A 82 7.61 -2.62 -9.02
C ALA A 82 6.79 -1.33 -9.19
N PHE A 83 6.52 -0.62 -8.10
CA PHE A 83 5.81 0.66 -8.15
C PHE A 83 6.62 1.75 -8.85
N TRP A 84 7.95 1.78 -8.67
CA TRP A 84 8.81 2.70 -9.41
C TRP A 84 8.68 2.48 -10.92
N ILE A 85 8.70 1.23 -11.39
CA ILE A 85 8.51 0.86 -12.79
C ILE A 85 7.12 1.30 -13.30
N VAL A 86 6.06 1.03 -12.52
CA VAL A 86 4.69 1.45 -12.88
C VAL A 86 4.59 2.97 -12.96
N ASN A 87 5.23 3.69 -12.05
CA ASN A 87 5.27 5.16 -12.05
C ASN A 87 6.04 5.71 -13.25
N ASP A 88 7.21 5.14 -13.58
CA ASP A 88 8.02 5.54 -14.73
C ASP A 88 7.27 5.35 -16.06
N SER A 89 6.35 4.39 -16.13
CA SER A 89 5.47 4.16 -17.28
C SER A 89 4.46 5.29 -17.54
N LYS A 90 4.34 6.28 -16.64
CA LYS A 90 3.32 7.36 -16.68
C LYS A 90 1.86 6.88 -16.69
N ALA A 91 1.63 5.62 -16.35
CA ALA A 91 0.29 5.03 -16.32
C ALA A 91 -0.62 5.75 -15.30
N PHE A 92 -0.08 6.10 -14.15
CA PHE A 92 -0.82 6.84 -13.12
C PHE A 92 -1.20 8.25 -13.58
N ASP A 93 -0.28 9.00 -14.20
CA ASP A 93 -0.53 10.34 -14.70
C ASP A 93 -1.67 10.32 -15.72
N ILE A 94 -1.59 9.40 -16.69
CA ILE A 94 -2.59 9.23 -17.73
C ILE A 94 -3.92 8.73 -17.18
N GLY A 95 -3.87 7.79 -16.23
CA GLY A 95 -5.04 7.29 -15.52
C GLY A 95 -5.76 8.41 -14.75
N THR A 96 -5.00 9.22 -14.04
CA THR A 96 -5.50 10.38 -13.29
C THR A 96 -6.15 11.39 -14.22
N VAL A 97 -5.47 11.80 -15.30
CA VAL A 97 -6.04 12.73 -16.29
C VAL A 97 -7.31 12.15 -16.94
N SER A 98 -7.31 10.86 -17.26
CA SER A 98 -8.47 10.16 -17.82
C SER A 98 -9.63 10.10 -16.83
N PHE A 99 -9.33 9.82 -15.56
CA PHE A 99 -10.32 9.79 -14.49
C PHE A 99 -10.90 11.18 -14.24
N LEU A 100 -10.07 12.21 -14.11
CA LEU A 100 -10.51 13.59 -13.93
C LEU A 100 -11.40 14.07 -15.10
N ARG A 101 -10.99 13.72 -16.33
CA ARG A 101 -11.78 14.05 -17.53
C ARG A 101 -13.15 13.35 -17.52
N LYS A 102 -13.20 12.10 -17.04
CA LYS A 102 -14.45 11.35 -16.91
C LYS A 102 -15.30 11.88 -15.74
N ALA A 103 -14.69 12.18 -14.60
CA ALA A 103 -15.36 12.75 -13.44
C ALA A 103 -15.98 14.10 -13.75
N ARG A 104 -15.26 15.00 -14.48
CA ARG A 104 -15.82 16.27 -14.95
C ARG A 104 -17.04 16.11 -15.86
N LYS A 105 -17.09 15.05 -16.69
CA LYS A 105 -18.29 14.75 -17.48
C LYS A 105 -19.48 14.30 -16.63
N MET A 106 -19.22 13.78 -15.43
CA MET A 106 -20.27 13.39 -14.47
C MET A 106 -20.74 14.54 -13.58
N GLU A 107 -20.20 15.76 -13.76
CA GLU A 107 -20.57 16.99 -13.02
C GLU A 107 -22.06 17.34 -13.18
N ASN A 108 -22.66 16.91 -14.27
CA ASN A 108 -24.10 17.05 -14.51
C ASN A 108 -24.97 16.14 -13.63
N ASN A 109 -24.37 15.23 -12.85
CA ASN A 109 -25.11 14.38 -11.91
C ASN A 109 -25.45 15.21 -10.66
N PRO A 110 -26.73 15.35 -10.29
CA PRO A 110 -27.18 16.21 -9.19
C PRO A 110 -26.57 15.84 -7.83
N ILE A 111 -26.21 14.59 -7.62
CA ILE A 111 -25.57 14.12 -6.38
C ILE A 111 -24.10 14.58 -6.32
N LEU A 112 -23.36 14.42 -7.40
CA LEU A 112 -21.95 14.81 -7.49
C LEU A 112 -21.77 16.32 -7.49
N HIS A 113 -22.69 17.06 -8.10
CA HIS A 113 -22.71 18.52 -8.06
C HIS A 113 -22.89 19.05 -6.61
N LYS A 114 -23.71 18.38 -5.80
CA LYS A 114 -23.94 18.76 -4.40
C LYS A 114 -22.74 18.46 -3.49
N ILE A 115 -22.01 17.38 -3.73
CA ILE A 115 -20.84 16.96 -2.95
C ILE A 115 -19.57 17.70 -3.41
N GLY A 116 -19.51 18.10 -4.69
CA GLY A 116 -18.32 18.61 -5.36
C GLY A 116 -17.41 17.46 -5.83
N ILE A 117 -17.03 17.50 -7.11
CA ILE A 117 -16.22 16.43 -7.72
C ILE A 117 -14.89 16.24 -7.02
N ASP A 118 -14.25 17.32 -6.62
CA ASP A 118 -12.95 17.26 -5.94
C ASP A 118 -13.05 16.57 -4.59
N ASN A 119 -14.09 16.88 -3.79
CA ASN A 119 -14.33 16.21 -2.50
C ASN A 119 -14.62 14.72 -2.70
N PHE A 120 -15.41 14.38 -3.74
CA PHE A 120 -15.66 12.98 -4.08
C PHE A 120 -14.37 12.24 -4.44
N LEU A 121 -13.53 12.86 -5.28
CA LEU A 121 -12.26 12.26 -5.70
C LEU A 121 -11.31 12.06 -4.51
N LEU A 122 -11.13 13.10 -3.68
CA LEU A 122 -10.32 12.97 -2.48
C LEU A 122 -10.83 11.84 -1.58
N THR A 123 -12.15 11.82 -1.32
CA THR A 123 -12.75 10.79 -0.45
C THR A 123 -12.59 9.39 -1.03
N ALA A 124 -12.79 9.22 -2.34
CA ALA A 124 -12.67 7.92 -2.99
C ALA A 124 -11.22 7.38 -2.93
N ILE A 125 -10.22 8.25 -3.12
CA ILE A 125 -8.81 7.89 -3.00
C ILE A 125 -8.47 7.55 -1.54
N MET A 126 -8.87 8.40 -0.59
CA MET A 126 -8.65 8.13 0.83
C MET A 126 -9.29 6.81 1.26
N LEU A 127 -10.51 6.52 0.80
CA LEU A 127 -11.18 5.25 1.11
C LEU A 127 -10.42 4.05 0.56
N LEU A 128 -9.91 4.15 -0.68
CA LEU A 128 -9.10 3.11 -1.29
C LEU A 128 -7.86 2.79 -0.46
N PHE A 129 -7.09 3.81 -0.07
CA PHE A 129 -5.88 3.62 0.73
C PHE A 129 -6.20 3.17 2.15
N SER A 130 -7.30 3.65 2.74
CA SER A 130 -7.77 3.15 4.03
C SER A 130 -8.15 1.67 3.99
N ILE A 131 -8.78 1.21 2.91
CA ILE A 131 -9.03 -0.23 2.71
C ILE A 131 -7.70 -1.00 2.61
N PHE A 132 -6.71 -0.46 1.89
CA PHE A 132 -5.39 -1.10 1.78
C PHE A 132 -4.71 -1.23 3.15
N GLY A 133 -4.75 -0.19 3.97
CA GLY A 133 -4.24 -0.25 5.34
C GLY A 133 -5.01 -1.23 6.23
N ALA A 134 -6.34 -1.23 6.14
CA ALA A 134 -7.22 -2.04 7.00
C ALA A 134 -7.18 -3.54 6.67
N VAL A 135 -7.00 -3.89 5.38
CA VAL A 135 -7.07 -5.27 4.88
C VAL A 135 -5.69 -5.88 4.73
N PHE A 136 -4.76 -5.15 4.11
CA PHE A 136 -3.41 -5.67 3.79
C PHE A 136 -2.34 -5.22 4.77
N GLY A 137 -2.66 -4.24 5.62
CA GLY A 137 -1.66 -3.63 6.49
C GLY A 137 -0.62 -2.81 5.71
N MET A 138 -1.00 -2.30 4.52
CA MET A 138 -0.12 -1.44 3.74
C MET A 138 0.12 -0.13 4.48
N SER A 139 1.37 0.23 4.66
CA SER A 139 1.83 1.45 5.32
C SER A 139 2.95 2.08 4.48
N GLU A 140 4.15 1.51 4.54
CA GLU A 140 5.35 2.02 3.88
C GLU A 140 5.24 1.98 2.36
N GLU A 141 4.59 0.99 1.81
CA GLU A 141 4.37 0.82 0.37
C GLU A 141 3.54 1.95 -0.21
N THR A 142 2.72 2.59 0.62
CA THR A 142 1.88 3.71 0.20
C THR A 142 2.69 4.96 -0.12
N ILE A 143 3.92 5.08 0.40
CA ILE A 143 4.82 6.21 0.14
C ILE A 143 5.09 6.38 -1.36
N ALA A 144 5.22 5.27 -2.09
CA ALA A 144 5.43 5.31 -3.54
C ALA A 144 4.29 6.03 -4.29
N PHE A 145 3.06 5.92 -3.80
CA PHE A 145 1.91 6.61 -4.38
C PHE A 145 1.89 8.12 -4.11
N CYS A 146 2.60 8.59 -3.07
CA CYS A 146 2.73 10.02 -2.82
C CYS A 146 3.41 10.74 -3.99
N LEU A 147 4.36 10.09 -4.69
CA LEU A 147 5.05 10.65 -5.85
C LEU A 147 4.09 11.01 -6.99
N VAL A 148 2.93 10.36 -7.05
CA VAL A 148 1.91 10.59 -8.07
C VAL A 148 0.78 11.46 -7.57
N LEU A 149 0.30 11.18 -6.34
CA LEU A 149 -0.91 11.82 -5.83
C LEU A 149 -0.64 13.20 -5.20
N VAL A 150 0.59 13.49 -4.78
CA VAL A 150 0.98 14.85 -4.34
C VAL A 150 0.94 15.83 -5.51
N PRO A 151 1.63 15.60 -6.64
CA PRO A 151 1.49 16.48 -7.81
C PRO A 151 0.04 16.60 -8.30
N MET A 152 -0.73 15.51 -8.24
CA MET A 152 -2.15 15.54 -8.58
C MET A 152 -2.94 16.47 -7.66
N ALA A 153 -2.77 16.37 -6.33
CA ALA A 153 -3.43 17.24 -5.37
C ALA A 153 -3.11 18.73 -5.63
N ILE A 154 -1.83 19.02 -5.92
CA ILE A 154 -1.39 20.38 -6.26
C ILE A 154 -2.04 20.86 -7.56
N SER A 155 -2.13 20.01 -8.58
CA SER A 155 -2.82 20.35 -9.85
C SER A 155 -4.33 20.62 -9.68
N MET A 156 -4.92 20.05 -8.64
CA MET A 156 -6.33 20.30 -8.27
C MET A 156 -6.51 21.55 -7.40
N GLY A 157 -5.42 22.28 -7.08
CA GLY A 157 -5.44 23.50 -6.27
C GLY A 157 -5.35 23.23 -4.76
N TYR A 158 -4.91 22.06 -4.35
CA TYR A 158 -4.55 21.72 -2.98
C TYR A 158 -3.04 21.89 -2.74
N ASP A 159 -2.55 21.37 -1.63
CA ASP A 159 -1.14 21.37 -1.26
C ASP A 159 -0.57 19.95 -1.14
N SER A 160 0.74 19.85 -0.96
CA SER A 160 1.42 18.57 -0.78
C SER A 160 0.99 17.84 0.50
N ILE A 161 0.62 18.56 1.56
CA ILE A 161 0.08 17.95 2.79
C ILE A 161 -1.23 17.23 2.49
N THR A 162 -2.14 17.85 1.73
CA THR A 162 -3.38 17.18 1.28
C THR A 162 -3.06 15.93 0.47
N GLY A 163 -2.09 16.00 -0.45
CA GLY A 163 -1.65 14.85 -1.24
C GLY A 163 -1.11 13.69 -0.38
N VAL A 164 -0.28 13.99 0.61
CA VAL A 164 0.22 12.99 1.58
C VAL A 164 -0.93 12.43 2.44
N CYS A 165 -1.84 13.28 2.89
CA CYS A 165 -2.99 12.84 3.68
C CYS A 165 -3.91 11.89 2.91
N MET A 166 -4.10 12.13 1.60
CA MET A 166 -4.92 11.25 0.75
C MET A 166 -4.40 9.82 0.67
N VAL A 167 -3.11 9.63 0.85
CA VAL A 167 -2.41 8.34 0.70
C VAL A 167 -2.00 7.80 2.06
N PHE A 168 -0.98 8.41 2.64
CA PHE A 168 -0.30 7.88 3.80
C PHE A 168 -1.14 7.96 5.07
N ILE A 169 -1.76 9.11 5.33
CA ILE A 169 -2.64 9.24 6.51
C ILE A 169 -3.90 8.39 6.34
N ALA A 170 -4.49 8.34 5.14
CA ALA A 170 -5.64 7.50 4.88
C ALA A 170 -5.32 6.01 5.08
N ALA A 171 -4.17 5.53 4.59
CA ALA A 171 -3.70 4.17 4.85
C ALA A 171 -3.46 3.92 6.35
N GLY A 172 -2.87 4.89 7.07
CA GLY A 172 -2.69 4.84 8.52
C GLY A 172 -3.99 4.75 9.30
N LEU A 173 -5.04 5.47 8.88
CA LEU A 173 -6.38 5.35 9.48
C LEU A 173 -6.96 3.94 9.25
N GLY A 174 -6.74 3.38 8.05
CA GLY A 174 -7.09 2.00 7.74
C GLY A 174 -6.33 1.00 8.59
N PHE A 175 -5.01 1.15 8.67
CA PHE A 175 -4.12 0.31 9.47
C PHE A 175 -4.52 0.30 10.96
N ALA A 176 -4.91 1.46 11.51
CA ALA A 176 -5.43 1.57 12.87
C ALA A 176 -6.77 0.84 13.06
N GLY A 177 -7.63 0.84 12.04
CA GLY A 177 -8.88 0.08 12.04
C GLY A 177 -8.71 -1.43 11.96
N ALA A 178 -7.62 -1.90 11.38
CA ALA A 178 -7.11 -3.27 11.35
C ALA A 178 -8.19 -4.35 11.11
N ILE A 179 -9.01 -4.24 10.06
CA ILE A 179 -10.13 -5.16 9.79
C ILE A 179 -9.61 -6.59 9.59
N LEU A 180 -8.66 -6.74 8.64
CA LEU A 180 -8.03 -8.02 8.27
C LEU A 180 -6.49 -7.89 8.20
N ASN A 181 -5.93 -6.85 8.83
CA ASN A 181 -4.51 -6.56 8.76
C ASN A 181 -3.67 -7.70 9.38
N PRO A 182 -2.89 -8.45 8.58
CA PRO A 182 -2.12 -9.59 9.09
C PRO A 182 -0.99 -9.18 10.02
N PHE A 183 -0.41 -7.98 9.83
CA PHE A 183 0.75 -7.50 10.61
C PHE A 183 0.37 -6.98 12.00
N THR A 184 -0.88 -6.60 12.22
CA THR A 184 -1.37 -6.15 13.52
C THR A 184 -2.27 -7.20 14.15
N ILE A 185 -3.52 -7.30 13.68
CA ILE A 185 -4.50 -8.18 14.29
C ILE A 185 -4.19 -9.66 14.08
N GLY A 186 -3.63 -10.03 12.90
CA GLY A 186 -3.22 -11.40 12.64
C GLY A 186 -2.17 -11.90 13.61
N ILE A 187 -1.09 -11.12 13.80
CA ILE A 187 -0.03 -11.46 14.78
C ILE A 187 -0.59 -11.43 16.20
N ALA A 188 -1.35 -10.39 16.59
CA ALA A 188 -1.87 -10.26 17.94
C ALA A 188 -2.81 -11.42 18.31
N GLN A 189 -3.69 -11.83 17.42
CA GLN A 189 -4.61 -12.95 17.64
C GLN A 189 -3.88 -14.29 17.62
N GLY A 190 -2.87 -14.46 16.75
CA GLY A 190 -2.02 -15.64 16.76
C GLY A 190 -1.28 -15.82 18.08
N LEU A 191 -0.70 -14.75 18.63
CA LEU A 191 -0.03 -14.77 19.95
C LEU A 191 -1.02 -15.01 21.10
N ALA A 192 -2.25 -14.50 20.98
CA ALA A 192 -3.29 -14.70 21.98
C ALA A 192 -3.96 -16.09 21.92
N GLY A 193 -3.65 -16.91 20.88
CA GLY A 193 -4.24 -18.22 20.70
C GLY A 193 -5.74 -18.20 20.39
N ILE A 194 -6.27 -17.07 19.88
CA ILE A 194 -7.68 -16.94 19.49
C ILE A 194 -7.84 -17.06 17.97
N PRO A 195 -9.03 -17.43 17.45
CA PRO A 195 -9.23 -17.56 16.01
C PRO A 195 -8.86 -16.29 15.25
N LEU A 196 -8.06 -16.45 14.18
CA LEU A 196 -7.60 -15.33 13.37
C LEU A 196 -8.80 -14.57 12.78
N PHE A 197 -8.69 -13.26 12.79
CA PHE A 197 -9.69 -12.30 12.30
C PHE A 197 -11.06 -12.35 13.00
N SER A 198 -11.20 -13.09 14.12
CA SER A 198 -12.41 -13.05 14.96
C SER A 198 -12.72 -11.63 15.44
N GLY A 199 -14.01 -11.27 15.59
CA GLY A 199 -14.47 -9.93 16.00
C GLY A 199 -14.31 -8.88 14.88
N ILE A 200 -14.36 -9.29 13.61
CA ILE A 200 -14.25 -8.42 12.44
C ILE A 200 -15.37 -7.37 12.40
N GLU A 201 -16.57 -7.72 12.86
CA GLU A 201 -17.74 -6.83 12.86
C GLU A 201 -17.48 -5.58 13.70
N TYR A 202 -16.93 -5.78 14.89
CA TYR A 202 -16.56 -4.67 15.77
C TYR A 202 -15.47 -3.79 15.14
N ARG A 203 -14.45 -4.41 14.53
CA ARG A 203 -13.37 -3.65 13.86
C ARG A 203 -13.86 -2.86 12.64
N ILE A 204 -14.85 -3.39 11.89
CA ILE A 204 -15.49 -2.63 10.79
C ILE A 204 -16.14 -1.36 11.34
N VAL A 205 -16.87 -1.46 12.47
CA VAL A 205 -17.50 -0.28 13.09
C VAL A 205 -16.41 0.73 13.53
N CYS A 206 -15.36 0.27 14.21
CA CYS A 206 -14.23 1.11 14.61
C CYS A 206 -13.57 1.77 13.40
N TRP A 207 -13.31 1.01 12.34
CA TRP A 207 -12.75 1.50 11.10
C TRP A 207 -13.62 2.58 10.45
N CYS A 208 -14.93 2.38 10.40
CA CYS A 208 -15.86 3.39 9.89
C CYS A 208 -15.79 4.69 10.71
N ILE A 209 -15.79 4.60 12.03
CA ILE A 209 -15.71 5.78 12.92
C ILE A 209 -14.39 6.52 12.70
N ILE A 210 -13.27 5.81 12.71
CA ILE A 210 -11.93 6.38 12.50
C ILE A 210 -11.86 7.11 11.15
N ASN A 211 -12.37 6.48 10.09
CA ASN A 211 -12.36 7.08 8.75
C ASN A 211 -13.27 8.31 8.66
N VAL A 212 -14.47 8.26 9.22
CA VAL A 212 -15.40 9.42 9.22
C VAL A 212 -14.74 10.61 9.91
N VAL A 213 -14.13 10.41 11.06
CA VAL A 213 -13.42 11.47 11.80
C VAL A 213 -12.22 11.97 11.02
N GLY A 214 -11.33 11.07 10.60
CA GLY A 214 -10.09 11.41 9.90
C GLY A 214 -10.35 12.07 8.55
N PHE A 215 -11.23 11.53 7.72
CA PHE A 215 -11.57 12.11 6.42
C PHE A 215 -12.23 13.47 6.56
N THR A 216 -13.14 13.63 7.53
CA THR A 216 -13.76 14.93 7.78
C THR A 216 -12.71 15.99 8.14
N TRP A 217 -11.71 15.62 8.92
CA TRP A 217 -10.63 16.53 9.31
C TRP A 217 -9.75 16.91 8.10
N ILE A 218 -9.37 15.91 7.29
CA ILE A 218 -8.57 16.11 6.07
C ILE A 218 -9.33 16.97 5.05
N LEU A 219 -10.62 16.70 4.82
CA LEU A 219 -11.44 17.45 3.87
C LEU A 219 -11.66 18.91 4.32
N ARG A 220 -11.80 19.17 5.63
CA ARG A 220 -11.85 20.53 6.16
C ARG A 220 -10.55 21.29 5.95
N TYR A 221 -9.41 20.63 6.16
CA TYR A 221 -8.10 21.21 5.88
C TYR A 221 -7.94 21.48 4.39
N ALA A 222 -8.22 20.52 3.53
CA ALA A 222 -8.15 20.65 2.09
C ALA A 222 -9.04 21.79 1.56
N ALA A 223 -10.27 21.90 2.04
CA ALA A 223 -11.17 23.00 1.68
C ALA A 223 -10.64 24.39 2.11
N LYS A 224 -10.01 24.47 3.29
CA LYS A 224 -9.37 25.70 3.78
C LYS A 224 -8.21 26.12 2.88
N VAL A 225 -7.33 25.19 2.53
CA VAL A 225 -6.17 25.44 1.66
C VAL A 225 -6.62 25.78 0.24
N LYS A 226 -7.59 25.07 -0.30
CA LYS A 226 -8.13 25.35 -1.64
C LYS A 226 -8.73 26.76 -1.75
N LYS A 227 -9.40 27.23 -0.69
CA LYS A 227 -9.98 28.59 -0.64
C LYS A 227 -8.90 29.67 -0.54
N ASN A 228 -7.84 29.43 0.20
CA ASN A 228 -6.70 30.33 0.35
C ASN A 228 -5.39 29.54 0.43
N PRO A 229 -4.70 29.33 -0.70
CA PRO A 229 -3.46 28.54 -0.76
C PRO A 229 -2.35 29.05 0.15
N GLN A 230 -2.30 30.35 0.44
CA GLN A 230 -1.29 30.93 1.32
C GLN A 230 -1.42 30.50 2.79
N LEU A 231 -2.55 29.89 3.18
CA LEU A 231 -2.72 29.30 4.51
C LEU A 231 -2.04 27.94 4.67
N SER A 232 -1.54 27.37 3.57
CA SER A 232 -0.73 26.15 3.63
C SER A 232 0.64 26.44 4.22
N PRO A 233 1.09 25.68 5.24
CA PRO A 233 2.42 25.84 5.82
C PRO A 233 3.56 25.45 4.85
N VAL A 234 3.24 24.74 3.76
CA VAL A 234 4.17 24.30 2.71
C VAL A 234 3.98 25.05 1.40
N TYR A 235 3.33 26.21 1.43
CA TYR A 235 3.00 26.96 0.21
C TYR A 235 4.23 27.32 -0.63
N GLU A 236 5.34 27.70 0.02
CA GLU A 236 6.59 28.04 -0.63
C GLU A 236 7.29 26.78 -1.18
N ASP A 237 7.30 25.68 -0.39
CA ASP A 237 7.94 24.42 -0.79
C ASP A 237 7.22 23.78 -1.99
N ASP A 238 5.91 23.96 -2.08
CA ASP A 238 5.08 23.46 -3.19
C ASP A 238 5.27 24.22 -4.50
N GLN A 239 6.02 25.34 -4.48
CA GLN A 239 6.31 26.11 -5.69
C GLN A 239 7.02 25.26 -6.75
N TYR A 240 7.95 24.41 -6.32
CA TYR A 240 8.64 23.46 -7.19
C TYR A 240 7.67 22.59 -8.01
N TRP A 241 6.64 22.05 -7.37
CA TRP A 241 5.65 21.20 -8.03
C TRP A 241 4.74 21.98 -8.96
N ARG A 242 4.37 23.21 -8.60
CA ARG A 242 3.56 24.09 -9.44
C ARG A 242 4.31 24.47 -10.71
N ASP A 243 5.60 24.81 -10.60
CA ASP A 243 6.46 25.17 -11.74
C ASP A 243 6.70 23.97 -12.65
N LEU A 244 6.92 22.79 -12.08
CA LEU A 244 7.09 21.54 -12.83
C LEU A 244 5.84 21.19 -13.65
N HIS A 245 4.64 21.42 -13.09
CA HIS A 245 3.38 21.14 -13.78
C HIS A 245 3.10 22.10 -14.94
N ASN A 246 3.50 23.35 -14.84
CA ASN A 246 3.36 24.35 -15.91
C ASN A 246 4.29 24.10 -17.10
N THR A 247 5.37 23.35 -16.90
CA THR A 247 6.40 23.13 -17.94
C THR A 247 6.12 21.86 -18.78
N HIS A 248 5.31 20.94 -18.30
CA HIS A 248 4.98 19.69 -18.98
C HIS A 248 3.51 19.63 -19.37
N SER A 249 3.18 20.16 -20.55
CA SER A 249 2.01 19.68 -21.30
C SER A 249 2.36 18.26 -21.78
N LEU A 250 1.90 17.24 -21.05
CA LEU A 250 2.06 15.85 -21.44
C LEU A 250 1.35 15.65 -22.78
N GLU A 251 2.08 15.63 -23.88
CA GLU A 251 1.60 15.02 -25.12
C GLU A 251 1.47 13.52 -24.89
N ILE A 252 0.25 13.09 -24.66
CA ILE A 252 -0.06 11.69 -24.42
C ILE A 252 -0.04 10.98 -25.77
N VAL A 253 1.05 10.31 -26.08
CA VAL A 253 1.13 9.44 -27.26
C VAL A 253 0.38 8.14 -26.96
N TYR A 254 -0.80 7.99 -27.54
CA TYR A 254 -1.62 6.78 -27.42
C TYR A 254 -1.08 5.68 -28.33
N ARG A 255 -0.08 4.94 -27.84
CA ARG A 255 0.52 3.81 -28.57
C ARG A 255 0.59 2.57 -27.67
N THR A 256 0.31 1.41 -28.25
CA THR A 256 0.52 0.11 -27.59
C THR A 256 1.65 -0.64 -28.31
N PRO A 257 2.84 -0.76 -27.68
CA PRO A 257 3.97 -1.48 -28.27
C PRO A 257 3.67 -2.98 -28.38
N LYS A 258 4.31 -3.66 -29.35
CA LYS A 258 4.18 -5.13 -29.52
C LYS A 258 4.60 -5.90 -28.26
N ALA A 259 5.58 -5.39 -27.54
CA ALA A 259 6.06 -5.98 -26.30
C ALA A 259 4.97 -6.08 -25.21
N ALA A 260 4.03 -5.13 -25.14
CA ALA A 260 2.90 -5.20 -24.21
C ALA A 260 1.95 -6.37 -24.52
N TRP A 261 1.76 -6.69 -25.80
CA TRP A 261 1.00 -7.87 -26.21
C TRP A 261 1.71 -9.16 -25.85
N VAL A 262 3.05 -9.21 -25.98
CA VAL A 262 3.84 -10.40 -25.58
C VAL A 262 3.73 -10.61 -24.08
N SER A 263 3.91 -9.55 -23.27
CA SER A 263 3.77 -9.62 -21.80
C SER A 263 2.36 -10.07 -21.41
N PHE A 264 1.32 -9.55 -22.06
CA PHE A 264 -0.06 -9.97 -21.83
C PHE A 264 -0.29 -11.45 -22.16
N ILE A 265 0.22 -11.94 -23.30
CA ILE A 265 0.07 -13.36 -23.70
C ILE A 265 0.74 -14.28 -22.67
N LEU A 266 1.96 -13.94 -22.23
CA LEU A 266 2.66 -14.71 -21.22
C LEU A 266 1.88 -14.76 -19.91
N LEU A 267 1.38 -13.62 -19.44
CA LEU A 267 0.53 -13.57 -18.23
C LEU A 267 -0.76 -14.35 -18.40
N ALA A 268 -1.41 -14.27 -19.57
CA ALA A 268 -2.64 -15.02 -19.83
C ALA A 268 -2.40 -16.53 -19.78
N ILE A 269 -1.25 -17.01 -20.30
CA ILE A 269 -0.86 -18.43 -20.21
C ILE A 269 -0.63 -18.82 -18.74
N ILE A 270 0.13 -18.02 -17.99
CA ILE A 270 0.40 -18.27 -16.56
C ILE A 270 -0.92 -18.34 -15.78
N LEU A 271 -1.82 -17.38 -15.97
CA LEU A 271 -3.12 -17.35 -15.30
C LEU A 271 -4.03 -18.50 -15.72
N ALA A 272 -3.98 -18.94 -16.97
CA ALA A 272 -4.71 -20.13 -17.42
C ALA A 272 -4.20 -21.38 -16.71
N VAL A 273 -2.88 -21.56 -16.63
CA VAL A 273 -2.27 -22.66 -15.87
C VAL A 273 -2.66 -22.59 -14.40
N PHE A 274 -2.56 -21.41 -13.79
CA PHE A 274 -2.92 -21.20 -12.39
C PHE A 274 -4.39 -21.51 -12.12
N SER A 275 -5.30 -21.16 -13.06
CA SER A 275 -6.73 -21.47 -12.97
C SER A 275 -7.03 -22.97 -13.02
N VAL A 276 -6.19 -23.76 -13.68
CA VAL A 276 -6.31 -25.24 -13.71
C VAL A 276 -5.82 -25.85 -12.39
N TYR A 277 -4.73 -25.34 -11.82
CA TYR A 277 -4.19 -25.83 -10.55
C TYR A 277 -5.02 -25.38 -9.34
N TYR A 278 -5.65 -24.20 -9.41
CA TYR A 278 -6.44 -23.61 -8.33
C TYR A 278 -7.86 -23.28 -8.81
N PRO A 279 -8.65 -24.32 -9.15
CA PRO A 279 -10.00 -24.13 -9.72
C PRO A 279 -10.99 -23.57 -8.71
N GLN A 280 -10.76 -23.80 -7.43
CA GLN A 280 -11.63 -23.38 -6.33
C GLN A 280 -10.81 -22.77 -5.21
N THR A 281 -11.37 -21.74 -4.57
CA THR A 281 -10.79 -20.99 -3.46
C THR A 281 -11.76 -21.03 -2.29
N SER A 282 -11.26 -21.27 -1.09
CA SER A 282 -11.99 -21.11 0.16
C SER A 282 -11.58 -19.80 0.79
N LEU A 283 -12.53 -18.87 0.97
CA LEU A 283 -12.28 -17.59 1.64
C LEU A 283 -12.59 -17.71 3.12
N GLU A 284 -11.60 -17.46 3.96
CA GLU A 284 -11.76 -17.38 5.41
C GLU A 284 -11.97 -15.91 5.81
N ILE A 285 -13.16 -15.58 6.28
CA ILE A 285 -13.52 -14.24 6.73
C ILE A 285 -14.01 -14.36 8.18
N GLY A 286 -13.14 -14.03 9.13
CA GLY A 286 -13.45 -14.20 10.55
C GLY A 286 -13.75 -15.66 10.91
N ASN A 287 -14.95 -15.92 11.41
CA ASN A 287 -15.40 -17.27 11.78
C ASN A 287 -16.17 -17.99 10.64
N SER A 288 -16.29 -17.35 9.47
CA SER A 288 -17.04 -17.89 8.34
C SER A 288 -16.08 -18.34 7.24
N VAL A 289 -16.29 -19.55 6.74
CA VAL A 289 -15.56 -20.08 5.56
C VAL A 289 -16.55 -20.17 4.40
N ILE A 290 -16.22 -19.51 3.30
CA ILE A 290 -16.97 -19.61 2.05
C ILE A 290 -16.16 -20.51 1.13
N GLU A 291 -16.62 -21.72 0.89
CA GLU A 291 -15.89 -22.73 0.12
C GLU A 291 -16.33 -22.76 -1.35
N GLY A 292 -15.45 -23.28 -2.19
CA GLY A 292 -15.78 -23.65 -3.57
C GLY A 292 -15.95 -22.49 -4.54
N LEU A 293 -15.46 -21.27 -4.21
CA LEU A 293 -15.55 -20.13 -5.10
C LEU A 293 -14.47 -20.23 -6.20
N PRO A 294 -14.85 -20.20 -7.50
CA PRO A 294 -13.87 -20.22 -8.59
C PRO A 294 -13.23 -18.83 -8.83
N LEU A 295 -12.64 -18.24 -7.78
CA LEU A 295 -12.14 -16.85 -7.83
C LEU A 295 -10.99 -16.67 -8.78
N ILE A 296 -9.98 -17.56 -8.74
CA ILE A 296 -8.82 -17.48 -9.65
C ILE A 296 -9.25 -17.58 -11.11
N PRO A 297 -10.07 -18.57 -11.53
CA PRO A 297 -10.61 -18.62 -12.88
C PRO A 297 -11.41 -17.38 -13.29
N ILE A 298 -12.30 -16.89 -12.43
CA ILE A 298 -13.12 -15.71 -12.70
C ILE A 298 -12.23 -14.47 -12.89
N LEU A 299 -11.29 -14.23 -11.97
CA LEU A 299 -10.37 -13.10 -12.06
C LEU A 299 -9.48 -13.20 -13.31
N SER A 300 -9.01 -14.40 -13.64
CA SER A 300 -8.18 -14.64 -14.83
C SER A 300 -8.94 -14.33 -16.11
N VAL A 301 -10.17 -14.80 -16.25
CA VAL A 301 -11.03 -14.49 -17.41
C VAL A 301 -11.34 -12.99 -17.49
N ALA A 302 -11.72 -12.39 -16.37
CA ALA A 302 -11.99 -10.95 -16.30
C ALA A 302 -10.76 -10.12 -16.66
N PHE A 303 -9.57 -10.49 -16.18
CA PHE A 303 -8.30 -9.87 -16.53
C PHE A 303 -8.01 -9.98 -18.03
N ILE A 304 -8.14 -11.17 -18.61
CA ILE A 304 -7.87 -11.41 -20.03
C ILE A 304 -8.79 -10.53 -20.89
N ILE A 305 -10.10 -10.54 -20.61
CA ILE A 305 -11.07 -9.75 -21.36
C ILE A 305 -10.77 -8.25 -21.24
N SER A 306 -10.61 -7.74 -20.02
CA SER A 306 -10.36 -6.31 -19.79
C SER A 306 -9.01 -5.86 -20.35
N SER A 307 -7.98 -6.72 -20.33
CA SER A 307 -6.67 -6.44 -20.91
C SER A 307 -6.71 -6.28 -22.42
N ILE A 308 -7.51 -7.08 -23.13
CA ILE A 308 -7.70 -6.92 -24.57
C ILE A 308 -8.31 -5.55 -24.89
N PHE A 309 -9.31 -5.11 -24.12
CA PHE A 309 -9.93 -3.79 -24.31
C PHE A 309 -8.98 -2.64 -23.98
N THR A 310 -8.19 -2.76 -22.92
CA THR A 310 -7.26 -1.72 -22.50
C THR A 310 -6.05 -1.63 -23.44
N LEU A 311 -5.47 -2.75 -23.88
CA LEU A 311 -4.38 -2.79 -24.87
C LEU A 311 -4.76 -2.21 -26.21
N ARG A 312 -6.02 -2.39 -26.65
CA ARG A 312 -6.51 -1.77 -27.89
C ARG A 312 -6.61 -0.26 -27.80
N LYS A 313 -6.69 0.30 -26.59
CA LYS A 313 -6.75 1.75 -26.39
C LYS A 313 -5.36 2.34 -26.18
N THR A 314 -4.65 1.88 -25.16
CA THR A 314 -3.30 2.36 -24.80
C THR A 314 -2.65 1.45 -23.78
N VAL A 315 -1.32 1.32 -23.85
CA VAL A 315 -0.52 0.56 -22.88
C VAL A 315 -0.68 1.07 -21.45
N HIS A 316 -0.87 2.36 -21.26
CA HIS A 316 -1.03 2.96 -19.93
C HIS A 316 -2.30 2.45 -19.23
N LEU A 317 -3.41 2.32 -19.95
CA LEU A 317 -4.63 1.73 -19.42
C LEU A 317 -4.47 0.23 -19.12
N TYR A 318 -3.65 -0.48 -19.91
CA TYR A 318 -3.31 -1.86 -19.62
C TYR A 318 -2.51 -2.01 -18.32
N ILE A 319 -1.52 -1.13 -18.08
CA ILE A 319 -0.74 -1.15 -16.84
C ILE A 319 -1.64 -0.86 -15.62
N LEU A 320 -2.57 0.08 -15.74
CA LEU A 320 -3.56 0.33 -14.68
C LEU A 320 -4.49 -0.87 -14.46
N ASN A 321 -4.91 -1.52 -15.53
CA ASN A 321 -5.70 -2.74 -15.46
C ASN A 321 -4.91 -3.87 -14.79
N LEU A 322 -3.63 -4.02 -15.13
CA LEU A 322 -2.73 -4.98 -14.51
C LEU A 322 -2.62 -4.71 -12.99
N LEU A 323 -2.39 -3.45 -12.58
CA LEU A 323 -2.34 -3.08 -11.17
C LEU A 323 -3.66 -3.37 -10.46
N PHE A 324 -4.79 -3.04 -11.08
CA PHE A 324 -6.13 -3.31 -10.54
C PHE A 324 -6.33 -4.80 -10.25
N PHE A 325 -6.02 -5.66 -11.21
CA PHE A 325 -6.14 -7.11 -11.02
C PHE A 325 -5.11 -7.68 -10.05
N THR A 326 -3.91 -7.10 -9.98
CA THR A 326 -2.90 -7.47 -8.97
C THR A 326 -3.47 -7.34 -7.56
N ILE A 327 -4.26 -6.29 -7.29
CA ILE A 327 -4.93 -6.10 -6.00
C ILE A 327 -5.93 -7.24 -5.72
N PHE A 328 -6.74 -7.61 -6.71
CA PHE A 328 -7.71 -8.69 -6.53
C PHE A 328 -7.05 -10.06 -6.35
N PHE A 329 -5.97 -10.34 -7.08
CA PHE A 329 -5.17 -11.54 -6.87
C PHE A 329 -4.49 -11.53 -5.50
N LEU A 330 -4.02 -10.37 -5.03
CA LEU A 330 -3.48 -10.21 -3.69
C LEU A 330 -4.52 -10.53 -2.62
N ILE A 331 -5.73 -9.97 -2.72
CA ILE A 331 -6.84 -10.25 -1.80
C ILE A 331 -7.15 -11.74 -1.79
N THR A 332 -7.32 -12.34 -2.96
CA THR A 332 -7.62 -13.77 -3.10
C THR A 332 -6.49 -14.64 -2.56
N GLY A 333 -5.25 -14.26 -2.80
CA GLY A 333 -4.06 -14.97 -2.32
C GLY A 333 -3.95 -14.94 -0.80
N VAL A 334 -4.10 -13.76 -0.19
CA VAL A 334 -4.02 -13.61 1.27
C VAL A 334 -5.19 -14.29 1.96
N MET A 335 -6.43 -14.04 1.52
CA MET A 335 -7.63 -14.56 2.20
C MET A 335 -7.97 -16.00 1.83
N GLY A 336 -7.56 -16.46 0.66
CA GLY A 336 -7.94 -17.78 0.16
C GLY A 336 -6.82 -18.82 0.25
N TYR A 337 -5.57 -18.40 0.28
CA TYR A 337 -4.40 -19.30 0.26
C TYR A 337 -3.38 -18.98 1.35
N GLY A 338 -3.66 -18.01 2.23
CA GLY A 338 -2.76 -17.63 3.31
C GLY A 338 -1.42 -17.07 2.81
N TRP A 339 -1.41 -16.38 1.66
CA TRP A 339 -0.18 -15.76 1.15
C TRP A 339 0.45 -14.83 2.18
N TYR A 340 1.75 -14.92 2.27
CA TYR A 340 2.56 -14.12 3.16
C TYR A 340 3.61 -13.33 2.37
N ILE A 341 4.64 -12.84 3.01
CA ILE A 341 5.64 -11.91 2.45
C ILE A 341 6.20 -12.38 1.10
N MET A 342 6.55 -13.67 0.97
CA MET A 342 7.22 -14.19 -0.24
C MET A 342 6.30 -14.26 -1.46
N GLU A 343 5.07 -14.74 -1.27
CA GLU A 343 4.08 -14.86 -2.35
C GLU A 343 3.64 -13.47 -2.82
N ILE A 344 3.44 -12.55 -1.88
CA ILE A 344 3.10 -11.16 -2.17
C ILE A 344 4.24 -10.47 -2.93
N ALA A 345 5.50 -10.64 -2.49
CA ALA A 345 6.68 -10.13 -3.20
C ALA A 345 6.74 -10.66 -4.63
N THR A 346 6.48 -11.96 -4.83
CA THR A 346 6.48 -12.61 -6.15
C THR A 346 5.41 -12.02 -7.07
N LEU A 347 4.20 -11.75 -6.54
CA LEU A 347 3.13 -11.11 -7.29
C LEU A 347 3.53 -9.71 -7.77
N PHE A 348 4.12 -8.89 -6.89
CA PHE A 348 4.59 -7.55 -7.25
C PHE A 348 5.80 -7.58 -8.17
N PHE A 349 6.69 -8.57 -8.03
CA PHE A 349 7.80 -8.78 -8.96
C PHE A 349 7.28 -9.08 -10.38
N ALA A 350 6.27 -9.96 -10.50
CA ALA A 350 5.60 -10.23 -11.77
C ALA A 350 4.94 -8.98 -12.35
N LEU A 351 4.30 -8.15 -11.51
CA LEU A 351 3.76 -6.84 -11.92
C LEU A 351 4.86 -5.94 -12.49
N GLY A 352 5.99 -5.84 -11.79
CA GLY A 352 7.13 -5.03 -12.23
C GLY A 352 7.69 -5.48 -13.57
N ILE A 353 7.87 -6.80 -13.78
CA ILE A 353 8.31 -7.36 -15.07
C ILE A 353 7.29 -7.06 -16.17
N ALA A 354 6.00 -7.27 -15.90
CA ALA A 354 4.94 -7.05 -16.88
C ALA A 354 4.79 -5.58 -17.27
N ALA A 355 5.03 -4.65 -16.33
CA ALA A 355 4.99 -3.21 -16.55
C ALA A 355 6.31 -2.65 -17.12
N GLY A 356 7.44 -3.34 -16.93
CA GLY A 356 8.81 -2.81 -17.08
C GLY A 356 9.41 -2.81 -18.47
N ASN A 357 8.65 -2.58 -19.51
CA ASN A 357 9.24 -2.58 -20.85
C ASN A 357 9.71 -1.16 -21.27
N ARG A 358 11.04 -0.97 -21.37
CA ARG A 358 11.69 0.32 -21.70
C ARG A 358 11.21 0.96 -23.01
N GLN A 359 10.60 0.20 -23.90
CA GLN A 359 10.05 0.73 -25.18
C GLN A 359 8.76 1.53 -24.97
N TRP A 360 8.18 1.54 -23.76
CA TRP A 360 6.92 2.22 -23.48
C TRP A 360 7.12 3.71 -23.19
N THR A 361 8.32 4.10 -22.76
CA THR A 361 8.67 5.46 -22.31
C THR A 361 9.49 6.25 -23.32
N ARG A 362 10.05 5.64 -24.37
CA ARG A 362 10.75 6.36 -25.42
C ARG A 362 9.74 6.97 -26.38
N SER A 363 9.51 8.27 -26.21
CA SER A 363 9.10 9.13 -27.31
C SER A 363 10.26 9.18 -28.32
N GLU A 364 10.13 8.53 -29.46
CA GLU A 364 10.88 8.90 -30.67
C GLU A 364 10.31 10.19 -31.22
#